data_abef8c490f0290f7bcdb891bcd14a325
#
_entry.id   abef8c490f0290f7bcdb891bcd14a325
#
_cell.length_a   1.000
_cell.length_b   1.000
_cell.length_c   1.000
_cell.angle_alpha   90.00
_cell.angle_beta   90.00
_cell.angle_gamma   90.00
#
_symmetry.space_group_name_H-M   'P 1'
#
loop_
_entity.id
_entity.type
_entity.pdbx_description
1 polymer ?
#
loop_
_entity_poly.entity_id
_entity_poly.type
_entity_poly.pdbx_seq_one_letter_code
_entity_poly.pdbx_strand_id
1 'polypeptide(L)'
;MYRILLILVMLALPGCGKVPMVHEFASMPGDAACRVALLPLIDKSTYPRGAAVFYKILLSELIASGHFQVVEEGDVLELYRQFKIYPNVQPSSEQLKMIGGRLGTTLFVGGDILRMEEHKTGGFLESNLTVVLRLYEGQSGTQIWTTYHRRRGSDYQQVLHFGRINTLTSLAKEMSREIINLWLEKGMKTCAG
;
A
#
# COMPACT_ATOMS: atom_id res chain seq x y z
N MET A 1 5.86 13.28 -46.27
CA MET A 1 6.66 12.57 -45.26
C MET A 1 6.83 13.38 -43.95
N TYR A 2 7.17 14.66 -44.00
CA TYR A 2 7.40 15.49 -42.79
C TYR A 2 6.17 15.64 -41.91
N ARG A 3 4.96 15.71 -42.46
CA ARG A 3 3.69 15.82 -41.67
C ARG A 3 3.35 14.55 -40.91
N ILE A 4 3.69 13.39 -41.40
CA ILE A 4 3.47 12.10 -40.75
C ILE A 4 4.45 11.93 -39.58
N LEU A 5 5.70 12.37 -39.73
CA LEU A 5 6.72 12.35 -38.69
C LEU A 5 6.36 13.26 -37.50
N LEU A 6 5.78 14.44 -37.79
CA LEU A 6 5.32 15.37 -36.76
C LEU A 6 4.13 14.83 -35.92
N ILE A 7 3.22 14.08 -36.57
CA ILE A 7 2.10 13.41 -35.86
C ILE A 7 2.62 12.27 -35.00
N LEU A 8 3.61 11.51 -35.44
CA LEU A 8 4.19 10.42 -34.66
C LEU A 8 4.96 10.91 -33.44
N VAL A 9 5.62 12.08 -33.53
CA VAL A 9 6.33 12.70 -32.38
C VAL A 9 5.35 13.23 -31.32
N MET A 10 4.16 13.74 -31.72
CA MET A 10 3.15 14.19 -30.77
C MET A 10 2.47 13.04 -29.99
N LEU A 11 2.48 11.81 -30.51
CA LEU A 11 1.92 10.62 -29.83
C LEU A 11 2.86 10.02 -28.79
N ALA A 12 4.12 10.45 -28.72
CA ALA A 12 5.14 9.91 -27.81
C ALA A 12 5.34 10.72 -26.53
N LEU A 13 4.41 11.64 -26.17
CA LEU A 13 4.51 12.36 -24.90
C LEU A 13 4.13 11.42 -23.75
N PRO A 14 5.10 11.02 -22.89
CA PRO A 14 4.77 10.23 -21.71
C PRO A 14 3.86 11.06 -20.80
N GLY A 15 2.68 10.51 -20.48
CA GLY A 15 1.79 11.12 -19.51
C GLY A 15 2.52 11.26 -18.18
N CYS A 16 2.59 12.47 -17.62
CA CYS A 16 3.13 12.70 -16.27
C CYS A 16 2.24 12.04 -15.22
N GLY A 17 2.40 10.75 -14.98
CA GLY A 17 1.85 10.06 -13.82
C GLY A 17 2.48 10.63 -12.55
N LYS A 18 1.68 10.92 -11.50
CA LYS A 18 2.21 11.29 -10.19
C LYS A 18 2.91 10.07 -9.58
N VAL A 19 4.24 10.15 -9.46
CA VAL A 19 5.04 9.09 -8.85
C VAL A 19 4.90 9.15 -7.32
N PRO A 20 4.73 8.01 -6.62
CA PRO A 20 4.75 7.98 -5.15
C PRO A 20 6.08 8.48 -4.58
N MET A 21 6.03 9.17 -3.44
CA MET A 21 7.27 9.48 -2.70
C MET A 21 7.71 8.24 -1.92
N VAL A 22 8.97 7.86 -2.11
CA VAL A 22 9.59 6.68 -1.50
C VAL A 22 10.82 7.10 -0.70
N HIS A 23 10.93 6.64 0.54
CA HIS A 23 12.10 6.80 1.39
C HIS A 23 12.61 5.42 1.80
N GLU A 24 13.84 5.11 1.43
CA GLU A 24 14.53 3.87 1.78
C GLU A 24 15.53 4.16 2.91
N PHE A 25 15.45 3.40 4.01
CA PHE A 25 16.39 3.49 5.14
C PHE A 25 17.41 2.35 5.12
N ALA A 26 17.01 1.23 4.53
CA ALA A 26 17.86 0.06 4.29
C ALA A 26 17.38 -0.67 3.04
N SER A 27 18.25 -1.50 2.46
CA SER A 27 17.83 -2.36 1.34
C SER A 27 16.79 -3.38 1.80
N MET A 28 15.89 -3.76 0.88
CA MET A 28 14.95 -4.84 1.13
C MET A 28 15.71 -6.10 1.56
N PRO A 29 15.22 -6.84 2.59
CA PRO A 29 15.82 -8.12 2.95
C PRO A 29 15.70 -9.07 1.74
N GLY A 30 16.83 -9.66 1.32
CA GLY A 30 16.94 -10.47 0.11
C GLY A 30 15.92 -11.62 0.04
N ASP A 31 16.35 -12.88 0.26
CA ASP A 31 15.46 -14.06 0.11
C ASP A 31 14.38 -14.18 1.20
N ALA A 32 14.46 -13.35 2.22
CA ALA A 32 13.63 -13.43 3.42
C ALA A 32 12.27 -12.73 3.35
N ALA A 33 11.99 -11.90 2.33
CA ALA A 33 10.77 -11.08 2.27
C ALA A 33 9.50 -11.82 1.84
N CYS A 34 9.55 -13.16 1.77
CA CYS A 34 8.45 -13.97 1.28
C CYS A 34 7.24 -14.00 2.21
N ARG A 35 7.43 -14.14 3.54
CA ARG A 35 6.35 -14.23 4.52
C ARG A 35 6.06 -12.86 5.12
N VAL A 36 4.91 -12.31 4.77
CA VAL A 36 4.49 -10.93 5.10
C VAL A 36 3.34 -10.94 6.08
N ALA A 37 3.43 -10.12 7.13
CA ALA A 37 2.31 -9.84 8.02
C ALA A 37 1.87 -8.38 7.89
N LEU A 38 0.57 -8.17 7.64
CA LEU A 38 -0.03 -6.85 7.65
C LEU A 38 -0.45 -6.50 9.08
N LEU A 39 0.11 -5.41 9.60
CA LEU A 39 -0.22 -4.89 10.93
C LEU A 39 -1.50 -4.06 10.87
N PRO A 40 -2.27 -3.94 11.96
CA PRO A 40 -3.36 -2.99 12.04
C PRO A 40 -2.92 -1.58 11.63
N LEU A 41 -3.65 -0.97 10.70
CA LEU A 41 -3.35 0.38 10.21
C LEU A 41 -3.96 1.43 11.14
N ILE A 42 -3.28 2.55 11.30
CA ILE A 42 -3.72 3.65 12.14
C ILE A 42 -4.61 4.60 11.32
N ASP A 43 -5.82 4.85 11.79
CA ASP A 43 -6.75 5.76 11.13
C ASP A 43 -6.56 7.20 11.62
N LYS A 44 -6.10 8.06 10.74
CA LYS A 44 -6.01 9.51 10.94
C LYS A 44 -6.98 10.26 10.04
N SER A 45 -7.82 9.53 9.30
CA SER A 45 -8.84 10.08 8.42
C SER A 45 -10.13 10.36 9.18
N THR A 46 -11.03 11.11 8.54
CA THR A 46 -12.39 11.34 9.04
C THR A 46 -13.41 10.32 8.52
N TYR A 47 -12.97 9.39 7.67
CA TYR A 47 -13.85 8.37 7.10
C TYR A 47 -14.13 7.27 8.12
N PRO A 48 -15.39 6.94 8.40
CA PRO A 48 -15.72 5.95 9.39
C PRO A 48 -15.06 4.59 9.09
N ARG A 49 -14.17 4.13 10.00
CA ARG A 49 -13.44 2.86 9.87
C ARG A 49 -12.55 2.79 8.63
N GLY A 50 -12.02 3.92 8.14
CA GLY A 50 -11.22 4.00 6.92
C GLY A 50 -10.02 3.06 6.92
N ALA A 51 -9.29 3.01 8.04
CA ALA A 51 -8.15 2.09 8.18
C ALA A 51 -8.57 0.62 8.09
N ALA A 52 -9.69 0.22 8.69
CA ALA A 52 -10.19 -1.15 8.60
C ALA A 52 -10.61 -1.51 7.17
N VAL A 53 -11.24 -0.59 6.45
CA VAL A 53 -11.64 -0.79 5.04
C VAL A 53 -10.39 -0.95 4.17
N PHE A 54 -9.45 -0.02 4.26
CA PHE A 54 -8.21 -0.09 3.46
C PHE A 54 -7.37 -1.32 3.81
N TYR A 55 -7.27 -1.67 5.10
CA TYR A 55 -6.58 -2.89 5.56
C TYR A 55 -7.11 -4.14 4.85
N LYS A 56 -8.43 -4.34 4.83
CA LYS A 56 -9.04 -5.52 4.19
C LYS A 56 -8.80 -5.55 2.68
N ILE A 57 -8.81 -4.40 2.04
CA ILE A 57 -8.55 -4.29 0.60
C ILE A 57 -7.08 -4.60 0.30
N LEU A 58 -6.15 -3.98 1.03
CA LEU A 58 -4.71 -4.22 0.86
C LEU A 58 -4.36 -5.69 1.13
N LEU A 59 -4.92 -6.28 2.20
CA LEU A 59 -4.74 -7.70 2.53
C LEU A 59 -5.24 -8.61 1.38
N SER A 60 -6.42 -8.31 0.84
CA SER A 60 -6.99 -9.04 -0.28
C SER A 60 -6.12 -8.96 -1.54
N GLU A 61 -5.60 -7.78 -1.86
CA GLU A 61 -4.73 -7.59 -3.03
C GLU A 61 -3.34 -8.24 -2.83
N LEU A 62 -2.80 -8.22 -1.60
CA LEU A 62 -1.57 -8.97 -1.26
C LEU A 62 -1.74 -10.47 -1.49
N ILE A 63 -2.83 -11.06 -1.02
CA ILE A 63 -3.15 -12.47 -1.23
C ILE A 63 -3.37 -12.75 -2.72
N ALA A 64 -4.17 -11.93 -3.40
CA ALA A 64 -4.51 -12.09 -4.81
C ALA A 64 -3.29 -11.93 -5.74
N SER A 65 -2.26 -11.20 -5.33
CA SER A 65 -1.02 -11.05 -6.09
C SER A 65 -0.26 -12.36 -6.28
N GLY A 66 -0.43 -13.32 -5.35
CA GLY A 66 0.27 -14.61 -5.37
C GLY A 66 1.77 -14.52 -5.10
N HIS A 67 2.29 -13.32 -4.81
CA HIS A 67 3.73 -13.09 -4.63
C HIS A 67 4.22 -13.37 -3.21
N PHE A 68 3.32 -13.37 -2.22
CA PHE A 68 3.67 -13.45 -0.80
C PHE A 68 2.88 -14.52 -0.07
N GLN A 69 3.50 -15.13 0.93
CA GLN A 69 2.80 -15.90 1.96
C GLN A 69 2.31 -14.89 3.00
N VAL A 70 1.03 -14.58 2.96
CA VAL A 70 0.45 -13.60 3.87
C VAL A 70 0.03 -14.28 5.16
N VAL A 71 0.48 -13.74 6.30
CA VAL A 71 0.08 -14.22 7.63
C VAL A 71 -1.38 -13.87 7.87
N GLU A 72 -2.13 -14.78 8.47
CA GLU A 72 -3.53 -14.57 8.79
C GLU A 72 -3.71 -13.41 9.79
N GLU A 73 -4.72 -12.58 9.55
CA GLU A 73 -5.04 -11.43 10.41
C GLU A 73 -5.30 -11.86 11.86
N GLY A 74 -5.96 -13.00 12.05
CA GLY A 74 -6.28 -13.55 13.37
C GLY A 74 -5.03 -13.78 14.22
N ASP A 75 -3.97 -14.32 13.61
CA ASP A 75 -2.71 -14.59 14.28
C ASP A 75 -2.01 -13.30 14.71
N VAL A 76 -2.03 -12.28 13.84
CA VAL A 76 -1.47 -10.96 14.17
C VAL A 76 -2.22 -10.33 15.34
N LEU A 77 -3.55 -10.32 15.29
CA LEU A 77 -4.39 -9.73 16.34
C LEU A 77 -4.30 -10.49 17.67
N GLU A 78 -4.10 -11.81 17.62
CA GLU A 78 -3.86 -12.62 18.83
C GLU A 78 -2.58 -12.17 19.54
N LEU A 79 -1.49 -11.97 18.81
CA LEU A 79 -0.23 -11.49 19.39
C LEU A 79 -0.33 -10.05 19.90
N TYR A 80 -1.08 -9.19 19.20
CA TYR A 80 -1.37 -7.84 19.71
C TYR A 80 -2.05 -7.91 21.09
N ARG A 81 -3.02 -8.81 21.27
CA ARG A 81 -3.68 -9.02 22.58
C ARG A 81 -2.71 -9.58 23.62
N GLN A 82 -1.92 -10.60 23.26
CA GLN A 82 -0.95 -11.23 24.18
C GLN A 82 0.10 -10.23 24.67
N PHE A 83 0.60 -9.38 23.78
CA PHE A 83 1.61 -8.36 24.11
C PHE A 83 0.99 -7.02 24.58
N LYS A 84 -0.33 -6.96 24.75
CA LYS A 84 -1.08 -5.76 25.18
C LYS A 84 -0.80 -4.54 24.30
N ILE A 85 -0.70 -4.76 22.98
CA ILE A 85 -0.53 -3.70 21.98
C ILE A 85 -1.91 -3.24 21.50
N TYR A 86 -2.16 -1.95 21.53
CA TYR A 86 -3.41 -1.39 21.01
C TYR A 86 -3.33 -1.27 19.48
N PRO A 87 -4.38 -1.67 18.72
CA PRO A 87 -4.36 -1.62 17.25
C PRO A 87 -4.17 -0.24 16.62
N ASN A 88 -4.44 0.83 17.38
CA ASN A 88 -4.27 2.23 16.96
C ASN A 88 -2.90 2.82 17.33
N VAL A 89 -1.97 1.99 17.80
CA VAL A 89 -0.63 2.39 18.21
C VAL A 89 0.39 1.59 17.38
N GLN A 90 1.42 2.27 16.90
CA GLN A 90 2.54 1.63 16.23
C GLN A 90 3.31 0.78 17.25
N PRO A 91 3.52 -0.53 17.00
CA PRO A 91 4.36 -1.35 17.86
C PRO A 91 5.81 -0.85 17.90
N SER A 92 6.48 -1.02 19.04
CA SER A 92 7.91 -0.76 19.14
C SER A 92 8.72 -1.81 18.37
N SER A 93 9.99 -1.50 18.08
CA SER A 93 10.89 -2.46 17.39
C SER A 93 11.03 -3.77 18.15
N GLU A 94 11.07 -3.72 19.49
CA GLU A 94 11.11 -4.94 20.34
C GLU A 94 9.82 -5.75 20.24
N GLN A 95 8.67 -5.09 20.23
CA GLN A 95 7.39 -5.75 20.03
C GLN A 95 7.30 -6.38 18.66
N LEU A 96 7.73 -5.69 17.60
CA LEU A 96 7.79 -6.23 16.23
C LEU A 96 8.72 -7.44 16.14
N LYS A 97 9.89 -7.38 16.78
CA LYS A 97 10.81 -8.51 16.86
C LYS A 97 10.18 -9.72 17.54
N MET A 98 9.47 -9.52 18.65
CA MET A 98 8.78 -10.61 19.34
C MET A 98 7.66 -11.21 18.49
N ILE A 99 6.85 -10.37 17.83
CA ILE A 99 5.78 -10.81 16.91
C ILE A 99 6.41 -11.58 15.73
N GLY A 100 7.48 -11.04 15.13
CA GLY A 100 8.19 -11.66 14.02
C GLY A 100 8.70 -13.05 14.33
N GLY A 101 9.31 -13.20 15.50
CA GLY A 101 9.78 -14.50 15.97
C GLY A 101 8.66 -15.52 16.21
N ARG A 102 7.50 -15.09 16.68
CA ARG A 102 6.34 -15.97 16.90
C ARG A 102 5.63 -16.36 15.61
N LEU A 103 5.49 -15.43 14.65
CA LEU A 103 4.82 -15.67 13.37
C LEU A 103 5.76 -16.31 12.32
N GLY A 104 7.07 -16.30 12.57
CA GLY A 104 8.05 -16.64 11.54
C GLY A 104 8.00 -15.71 10.34
N THR A 105 7.54 -14.47 10.55
CA THR A 105 7.44 -13.48 9.48
C THR A 105 8.75 -12.73 9.31
N THR A 106 9.09 -12.44 8.08
CA THR A 106 10.33 -11.74 7.72
C THR A 106 10.09 -10.26 7.44
N LEU A 107 8.85 -9.91 7.12
CA LEU A 107 8.47 -8.55 6.78
C LEU A 107 7.11 -8.18 7.38
N PHE A 108 7.04 -7.01 7.99
CA PHE A 108 5.79 -6.39 8.39
C PHE A 108 5.44 -5.22 7.48
N VAL A 109 4.17 -5.08 7.20
CA VAL A 109 3.57 -3.90 6.57
C VAL A 109 2.68 -3.22 7.58
N GLY A 110 2.97 -1.98 7.92
CA GLY A 110 2.17 -1.13 8.78
C GLY A 110 1.97 0.25 8.16
N GLY A 111 1.25 1.15 8.83
CA GLY A 111 1.11 2.50 8.33
C GLY A 111 -0.11 3.26 8.83
N ASP A 112 -0.33 4.41 8.20
CA ASP A 112 -1.39 5.36 8.55
C ASP A 112 -2.26 5.67 7.33
N ILE A 113 -3.57 5.77 7.55
CA ILE A 113 -4.50 6.38 6.60
C ILE A 113 -4.63 7.85 6.97
N LEU A 114 -4.04 8.74 6.17
CA LEU A 114 -4.03 10.18 6.46
C LEU A 114 -5.29 10.87 5.95
N ARG A 115 -5.82 10.39 4.80
CA ARG A 115 -7.03 10.93 4.20
C ARG A 115 -7.77 9.82 3.49
N MET A 116 -9.05 9.76 3.72
CA MET A 116 -9.99 8.90 3.01
C MET A 116 -11.32 9.63 2.98
N GLU A 117 -11.76 10.06 1.81
CA GLU A 117 -12.96 10.90 1.69
C GLU A 117 -13.58 10.80 0.30
N GLU A 118 -14.89 10.99 0.24
CA GLU A 118 -15.67 11.16 -0.98
C GLU A 118 -16.43 12.49 -0.91
N HIS A 119 -16.38 13.27 -1.96
CA HIS A 119 -17.13 14.50 -2.06
C HIS A 119 -17.62 14.73 -3.49
N LYS A 120 -18.74 15.44 -3.62
CA LYS A 120 -19.27 15.82 -4.93
C LYS A 120 -18.57 17.06 -5.45
N THR A 121 -18.04 16.99 -6.67
CA THR A 121 -17.42 18.11 -7.37
C THR A 121 -17.96 18.15 -8.80
N GLY A 122 -18.63 19.24 -9.19
CA GLY A 122 -19.12 19.42 -10.55
C GLY A 122 -20.08 18.33 -11.03
N GLY A 123 -20.90 17.76 -10.13
CA GLY A 123 -21.84 16.67 -10.47
C GLY A 123 -21.25 15.26 -10.42
N PHE A 124 -19.95 15.11 -10.19
CA PHE A 124 -19.27 13.83 -10.06
C PHE A 124 -18.87 13.56 -8.62
N LEU A 125 -18.78 12.28 -8.28
CA LEU A 125 -18.17 11.84 -7.02
C LEU A 125 -16.65 11.81 -7.19
N GLU A 126 -15.93 12.54 -6.34
CA GLU A 126 -14.47 12.54 -6.28
C GLU A 126 -14.03 11.78 -5.03
N SER A 127 -13.28 10.71 -5.25
CA SER A 127 -12.68 9.92 -4.18
C SER A 127 -11.23 10.32 -3.98
N ASN A 128 -10.82 10.57 -2.72
CA ASN A 128 -9.44 10.91 -2.36
C ASN A 128 -8.92 9.92 -1.32
N LEU A 129 -7.73 9.40 -1.55
CA LEU A 129 -7.05 8.51 -0.63
C LEU A 129 -5.58 8.93 -0.47
N THR A 130 -5.13 9.02 0.77
CA THR A 130 -3.74 9.30 1.11
C THR A 130 -3.31 8.35 2.23
N VAL A 131 -2.26 7.57 1.97
CA VAL A 131 -1.72 6.59 2.91
C VAL A 131 -0.21 6.75 3.05
N VAL A 132 0.30 6.44 4.23
CA VAL A 132 1.72 6.22 4.49
C VAL A 132 1.87 4.76 4.86
N LEU A 133 2.62 4.00 4.09
CA LEU A 133 2.97 2.62 4.44
C LEU A 133 4.44 2.52 4.82
N ARG A 134 4.71 1.65 5.79
CA ARG A 134 6.04 1.38 6.31
C ARG A 134 6.29 -0.11 6.28
N LEU A 135 7.50 -0.48 5.89
CA LEU A 135 7.97 -1.85 5.96
C LEU A 135 8.98 -1.98 7.09
N TYR A 136 8.82 -3.06 7.85
CA TYR A 136 9.72 -3.37 8.97
C TYR A 136 10.27 -4.77 8.78
N GLU A 137 11.56 -4.93 9.05
CA GLU A 137 12.19 -6.23 9.08
C GLU A 137 11.71 -7.02 10.31
N GLY A 138 11.27 -8.27 10.09
CA GLY A 138 10.67 -9.09 11.14
C GLY A 138 11.64 -9.52 12.24
N GLN A 139 12.93 -9.66 11.92
CA GLN A 139 13.94 -10.12 12.88
C GLN A 139 14.40 -9.01 13.83
N SER A 140 14.57 -7.80 13.33
CA SER A 140 15.05 -6.64 14.11
C SER A 140 13.93 -5.73 14.58
N GLY A 141 12.78 -5.75 13.92
CA GLY A 141 11.71 -4.78 14.10
C GLY A 141 12.06 -3.38 13.56
N THR A 142 13.15 -3.27 12.81
CA THR A 142 13.63 -1.99 12.27
C THR A 142 12.82 -1.59 11.05
N GLN A 143 12.44 -0.32 10.96
CA GLN A 143 11.84 0.22 9.76
C GLN A 143 12.89 0.31 8.64
N ILE A 144 12.61 -0.34 7.51
CA ILE A 144 13.51 -0.40 6.35
C ILE A 144 13.04 0.48 5.21
N TRP A 145 11.73 0.76 5.14
CA TRP A 145 11.16 1.54 4.06
C TRP A 145 9.92 2.30 4.50
N THR A 146 9.66 3.44 3.86
CA THR A 146 8.38 4.15 3.96
C THR A 146 7.99 4.73 2.62
N THR A 147 6.70 4.68 2.32
CA THR A 147 6.14 5.26 1.10
C THR A 147 4.95 6.14 1.44
N TYR A 148 4.80 7.24 0.72
CA TYR A 148 3.66 8.12 0.75
C TYR A 148 2.91 8.01 -0.58
N HIS A 149 1.66 7.58 -0.52
CA HIS A 149 0.80 7.45 -1.68
C HIS A 149 -0.39 8.39 -1.55
N ARG A 150 -0.62 9.19 -2.58
CA ARG A 150 -1.80 10.03 -2.70
C ARG A 150 -2.40 9.86 -4.07
N ARG A 151 -3.68 9.49 -4.13
CA ARG A 151 -4.46 9.33 -5.36
C ARG A 151 -5.83 9.93 -5.22
N ARG A 152 -6.31 10.45 -6.35
CA ARG A 152 -7.70 10.84 -6.55
C ARG A 152 -8.30 9.96 -7.62
N GLY A 153 -9.61 9.77 -7.58
CA GLY A 153 -10.29 9.03 -8.63
C GLY A 153 -10.08 9.62 -10.02
N SER A 154 -9.95 10.95 -10.11
CA SER A 154 -9.64 11.68 -11.35
C SER A 154 -8.21 11.47 -11.86
N ASP A 155 -7.26 11.02 -11.05
CA ASP A 155 -5.88 10.76 -11.50
C ASP A 155 -5.81 9.61 -12.52
N TYR A 156 -6.85 8.75 -12.58
CA TYR A 156 -6.98 7.62 -13.51
C TYR A 156 -7.79 7.94 -14.77
N GLN A 157 -8.30 9.14 -14.88
CA GLN A 157 -9.08 9.57 -16.02
C GLN A 157 -8.17 9.68 -17.27
N GLN A 158 -8.57 9.03 -18.35
CA GLN A 158 -7.82 9.02 -19.62
C GLN A 158 -8.41 10.03 -20.62
N VAL A 159 -9.60 9.74 -21.15
CA VAL A 159 -10.26 10.60 -22.15
C VAL A 159 -11.68 10.89 -21.68
N LEU A 160 -12.08 12.15 -21.70
CA LEU A 160 -13.37 12.62 -21.20
C LEU A 160 -13.56 12.18 -19.74
N HIS A 161 -14.38 11.17 -19.48
CA HIS A 161 -14.62 10.61 -18.15
C HIS A 161 -14.24 9.13 -18.03
N PHE A 162 -13.69 8.55 -19.10
CA PHE A 162 -13.28 7.14 -19.09
C PHE A 162 -12.06 6.94 -18.19
N GLY A 163 -12.06 5.83 -17.45
CA GLY A 163 -10.99 5.46 -16.51
C GLY A 163 -11.11 6.12 -15.14
N ARG A 164 -11.97 7.14 -14.95
CA ARG A 164 -12.16 7.78 -13.65
C ARG A 164 -12.69 6.78 -12.62
N ILE A 165 -12.07 6.75 -11.45
CA ILE A 165 -12.49 5.92 -10.33
C ILE A 165 -13.40 6.74 -9.41
N ASN A 166 -14.65 6.30 -9.24
CA ASN A 166 -15.68 7.07 -8.54
C ASN A 166 -15.96 6.57 -7.11
N THR A 167 -15.34 5.48 -6.66
CA THR A 167 -15.56 4.93 -5.33
C THR A 167 -14.25 4.76 -4.57
N LEU A 168 -14.28 4.96 -3.26
CA LEU A 168 -13.11 4.76 -2.40
C LEU A 168 -12.61 3.32 -2.40
N THR A 169 -13.50 2.34 -2.47
CA THR A 169 -13.11 0.93 -2.53
C THR A 169 -12.34 0.59 -3.80
N SER A 170 -12.81 1.07 -4.96
CA SER A 170 -12.09 0.88 -6.23
C SER A 170 -10.77 1.64 -6.24
N LEU A 171 -10.73 2.86 -5.67
CA LEU A 171 -9.51 3.64 -5.55
C LEU A 171 -8.50 2.97 -4.63
N ALA A 172 -8.95 2.45 -3.49
CA ALA A 172 -8.11 1.70 -2.56
C ALA A 172 -7.55 0.43 -3.19
N LYS A 173 -8.37 -0.27 -3.99
CA LYS A 173 -7.94 -1.48 -4.70
C LYS A 173 -6.83 -1.18 -5.71
N GLU A 174 -7.02 -0.15 -6.55
CA GLU A 174 -6.03 0.23 -7.55
C GLU A 174 -4.74 0.74 -6.90
N MET A 175 -4.86 1.59 -5.87
CA MET A 175 -3.70 2.05 -5.10
C MET A 175 -2.95 0.89 -4.44
N SER A 176 -3.65 -0.11 -3.91
CA SER A 176 -3.01 -1.30 -3.32
C SER A 176 -2.18 -2.07 -4.35
N ARG A 177 -2.69 -2.23 -5.58
CA ARG A 177 -1.96 -2.84 -6.69
C ARG A 177 -0.72 -2.04 -7.09
N GLU A 178 -0.86 -0.72 -7.22
CA GLU A 178 0.29 0.17 -7.49
C GLU A 178 1.38 0.04 -6.43
N ILE A 179 0.98 -0.03 -5.15
CA ILE A 179 1.91 -0.18 -4.02
C ILE A 179 2.63 -1.53 -4.08
N ILE A 180 1.90 -2.62 -4.31
CA ILE A 180 2.49 -3.97 -4.42
C ILE A 180 3.45 -4.03 -5.59
N ASN A 181 3.08 -3.51 -6.76
CA ASN A 181 3.94 -3.45 -7.93
C ASN A 181 5.22 -2.63 -7.65
N LEU A 182 5.09 -1.47 -6.99
CA LEU A 182 6.24 -0.66 -6.59
C LEU A 182 7.20 -1.44 -5.69
N TRP A 183 6.69 -2.21 -4.73
CA TRP A 183 7.53 -3.04 -3.86
C TRP A 183 8.30 -4.10 -4.65
N LEU A 184 7.63 -4.77 -5.61
CA LEU A 184 8.25 -5.76 -6.48
C LEU A 184 9.32 -5.14 -7.38
N GLU A 185 9.04 -3.99 -8.00
CA GLU A 185 9.99 -3.23 -8.81
C GLU A 185 11.24 -2.81 -8.01
N LYS A 186 11.07 -2.52 -6.72
CA LYS A 186 12.15 -2.13 -5.81
C LYS A 186 12.89 -3.31 -5.18
N GLY A 187 12.62 -4.53 -5.60
CA GLY A 187 13.37 -5.72 -5.25
C GLY A 187 12.80 -6.51 -4.08
N MET A 188 11.55 -6.27 -3.67
CA MET A 188 10.85 -7.19 -2.79
C MET A 188 10.68 -8.53 -3.52
N LYS A 189 11.39 -9.55 -3.06
CA LYS A 189 11.37 -10.86 -3.70
C LYS A 189 10.07 -11.59 -3.43
N THR A 190 9.61 -12.28 -4.46
CA THR A 190 8.46 -13.18 -4.38
C THR A 190 8.83 -14.48 -3.66
N CYS A 191 7.84 -15.17 -3.12
CA CYS A 191 8.02 -16.55 -2.76
C CYS A 191 8.31 -17.33 -4.06
N ALA A 192 9.53 -17.78 -4.24
CA ALA A 192 9.83 -18.74 -5.30
C ALA A 192 8.96 -19.99 -5.04
N GLY A 193 8.04 -20.28 -5.97
CA GLY A 193 7.29 -21.53 -5.98
C GLY A 193 8.20 -22.70 -6.30
#